data_7f22b5a4c164a250aec8ab18dbadbc02
#
_entry.id   7f22b5a4c164a250aec8ab18dbadbc02
#
_cell.length_a   1.000
_cell.length_b   1.000
_cell.length_c   1.000
_cell.angle_alpha   90.00
_cell.angle_beta   90.00
_cell.angle_gamma   90.00
#
_symmetry.space_group_name_H-M   'P 1'
#
loop_
_entity.id
_entity.type
_entity.pdbx_description
1 polymer ?
#
loop_
_entity_poly.entity_id
_entity_poly.type
_entity_poly.pdbx_seq_one_letter_code
_entity_poly.pdbx_strand_id
1 'polypeptide(L)'
;MSVARNSRLARWALGAVGCIALGAFASCGGSTTAGGAPRFSVRLTDAPGDVKAAVVTISEIDLQGTHGTTVLTQTPVTTDLTKLAGSTADLVTQAVVPPGTYAQLRFVITGAYIEVDNGDGTSSIYASSTDYAGLPSGAHVTGPLQMPSFGQSGLKVNLPSADATLTQGEKIVLVDFDVSQSFGHAAGQSGQWVMHPVVTASDFETTGGLTVSVTLDPSVTMPTVNNAPLTLGDFDAVVTASDNSTHQVALTDSGNGTFTAAFPFLAPGDYSLTFTAPSGVTFTMNPTVPVTEHVASGQATTAAFTVTAVQVSP
;
A
#
# COMPACT_ATOMS: atom_id res chain seq x y z
N MET A 1 21.30 13.74 70.59
CA MET A 1 21.77 12.40 70.97
C MET A 1 22.20 11.74 69.68
N SER A 2 23.49 11.85 69.29
CA SER A 2 24.59 10.96 69.67
C SER A 2 24.34 9.54 69.13
N VAL A 3 25.15 8.85 68.34
CA VAL A 3 26.61 8.71 68.14
C VAL A 3 26.77 7.92 66.85
N ALA A 4 27.43 8.26 65.84
CA ALA A 4 28.85 8.17 65.49
C ALA A 4 29.52 6.75 65.53
N ARG A 5 30.28 6.50 64.46
CA ARG A 5 31.58 5.78 64.38
C ARG A 5 31.53 4.45 63.61
N ASN A 6 32.30 4.34 62.69
CA ASN A 6 33.70 4.28 62.29
C ASN A 6 34.02 2.96 61.59
N SER A 7 34.49 3.07 60.42
CA SER A 7 35.86 2.82 59.90
C SER A 7 36.38 1.38 60.00
N ARG A 8 36.86 0.77 58.91
CA ARG A 8 38.28 0.58 58.64
C ARG A 8 38.56 -0.11 57.30
N LEU A 9 39.50 0.45 56.64
CA LEU A 9 40.36 -0.04 55.57
C LEU A 9 40.97 -1.44 55.83
N ALA A 10 41.10 -2.22 54.78
CA ALA A 10 42.27 -3.08 54.60
C ALA A 10 42.54 -3.32 53.11
N ARG A 11 43.65 -2.81 52.63
CA ARG A 11 44.33 -3.06 51.38
C ARG A 11 45.02 -4.45 51.49
N TRP A 12 44.99 -5.24 50.43
CA TRP A 12 46.11 -6.15 50.06
C TRP A 12 46.15 -6.26 48.54
N ALA A 13 47.32 -6.06 48.03
CA ALA A 13 47.75 -6.13 46.63
C ALA A 13 48.46 -7.48 46.34
N LEU A 14 48.76 -7.67 45.07
CA LEU A 14 49.59 -8.71 44.41
C LEU A 14 48.72 -9.89 43.90
N GLY A 15 48.87 -10.31 42.70
CA GLY A 15 49.88 -10.31 41.68
C GLY A 15 49.44 -11.12 40.47
N ALA A 16 49.68 -10.61 39.38
CA ALA A 16 50.40 -11.05 38.19
C ALA A 16 49.98 -12.31 37.39
N VAL A 17 50.12 -12.11 36.06
CA VAL A 17 50.35 -13.09 34.96
C VAL A 17 49.05 -13.69 34.38
N GLY A 18 48.50 -13.25 33.27
CA GLY A 18 49.11 -13.28 31.96
C GLY A 18 48.61 -14.51 31.19
N CYS A 19 47.59 -14.37 30.39
CA CYS A 19 47.40 -15.15 29.18
C CYS A 19 46.50 -14.36 28.23
N ILE A 20 47.13 -13.71 27.25
CA ILE A 20 46.44 -13.13 26.08
C ILE A 20 46.10 -14.33 25.21
N ALA A 21 44.82 -14.75 25.25
CA ALA A 21 44.24 -15.59 24.23
C ALA A 21 43.63 -14.66 23.17
N LEU A 22 44.35 -14.49 22.06
CA LEU A 22 43.75 -13.96 20.83
C LEU A 22 42.68 -14.95 20.35
N GLY A 23 41.46 -14.76 20.80
CA GLY A 23 40.26 -15.34 20.18
C GLY A 23 39.97 -14.58 18.91
N ALA A 24 40.36 -15.13 17.77
CA ALA A 24 39.87 -14.69 16.49
C ALA A 24 38.35 -14.92 16.46
N PHE A 25 37.58 -13.89 16.76
CA PHE A 25 36.16 -13.87 16.40
C PHE A 25 36.09 -13.82 14.87
N ALA A 26 35.95 -14.99 14.27
CA ALA A 26 35.41 -15.08 12.92
C ALA A 26 34.00 -14.49 12.96
N SER A 27 33.91 -13.21 12.67
CA SER A 27 32.66 -12.56 12.32
C SER A 27 32.16 -13.26 11.05
N CYS A 28 31.30 -14.26 11.21
CA CYS A 28 30.38 -14.65 10.16
C CYS A 28 29.51 -13.46 9.92
N GLY A 29 29.93 -12.57 9.02
CA GLY A 29 29.09 -11.60 8.37
C GLY A 29 28.08 -12.36 7.51
N GLY A 30 27.04 -12.88 8.14
CA GLY A 30 25.82 -13.18 7.44
C GLY A 30 25.31 -11.84 6.95
N SER A 31 25.42 -11.61 5.65
CA SER A 31 24.64 -10.57 4.98
C SER A 31 23.17 -10.93 5.20
N THR A 32 22.59 -10.46 6.29
CA THR A 32 21.15 -10.34 6.36
C THR A 32 20.82 -9.30 5.31
N THR A 33 20.46 -9.77 4.11
CA THR A 33 19.69 -8.99 3.17
C THR A 33 18.52 -8.48 3.98
N ALA A 34 18.51 -7.20 4.29
CA ALA A 34 17.42 -6.56 4.99
C ALA A 34 16.23 -6.53 4.02
N GLY A 35 15.56 -7.66 3.88
CA GLY A 35 14.23 -7.73 3.33
C GLY A 35 13.38 -6.81 4.21
N GLY A 36 12.84 -5.72 3.64
CA GLY A 36 11.98 -4.81 4.37
C GLY A 36 10.84 -5.58 5.05
N ALA A 37 10.33 -5.05 6.16
CA ALA A 37 9.18 -5.64 6.82
C ALA A 37 8.04 -5.87 5.84
N PRO A 38 7.30 -6.99 5.93
CA PRO A 38 6.18 -7.29 5.07
C PRO A 38 5.13 -6.19 5.09
N ARG A 39 4.49 -5.94 3.95
CA ARG A 39 3.45 -4.93 3.80
C ARG A 39 2.17 -5.56 3.27
N PHE A 40 1.06 -4.94 3.62
CA PHE A 40 -0.26 -5.38 3.20
C PHE A 40 -1.07 -4.19 2.70
N SER A 41 -1.65 -4.34 1.51
CA SER A 41 -2.55 -3.35 0.91
C SER A 41 -3.91 -3.97 0.64
N VAL A 42 -4.95 -3.17 0.81
CA VAL A 42 -6.34 -3.56 0.56
C VAL A 42 -6.94 -2.59 -0.44
N ARG A 43 -7.41 -3.11 -1.56
CA ARG A 43 -8.20 -2.39 -2.56
C ARG A 43 -9.63 -2.86 -2.51
N LEU A 44 -10.56 -1.94 -2.71
CA LEU A 44 -11.97 -2.20 -2.78
C LEU A 44 -12.45 -2.00 -4.21
N THR A 45 -13.23 -2.93 -4.70
CA THR A 45 -14.02 -2.82 -5.94
C THR A 45 -15.47 -3.19 -5.66
N ASP A 46 -16.33 -3.04 -6.63
CA ASP A 46 -17.73 -3.41 -6.55
C ASP A 46 -18.21 -4.04 -7.86
N ALA A 47 -19.09 -5.02 -7.73
CA ALA A 47 -19.90 -5.50 -8.83
C ALA A 47 -21.14 -4.59 -9.01
N PRO A 48 -21.54 -4.26 -10.25
CA PRO A 48 -22.69 -3.37 -10.51
C PRO A 48 -23.94 -3.82 -9.80
N GLY A 49 -24.65 -2.88 -9.14
CA GLY A 49 -25.89 -3.13 -8.43
C GLY A 49 -27.06 -2.25 -8.95
N ASP A 50 -28.28 -2.59 -8.53
CA ASP A 50 -29.52 -1.91 -8.96
C ASP A 50 -29.87 -0.67 -8.12
N VAL A 51 -28.95 -0.18 -7.28
CA VAL A 51 -29.15 1.00 -6.45
C VAL A 51 -28.43 2.21 -7.02
N LYS A 52 -28.96 3.41 -6.81
CA LYS A 52 -28.36 4.67 -7.27
C LYS A 52 -27.10 5.03 -6.50
N ALA A 53 -27.09 4.72 -5.21
CA ALA A 53 -25.92 4.90 -4.33
C ALA A 53 -25.92 3.83 -3.25
N ALA A 54 -24.73 3.41 -2.85
CA ALA A 54 -24.47 2.50 -1.72
C ALA A 54 -23.23 3.00 -0.96
N VAL A 55 -23.46 3.82 0.05
CA VAL A 55 -22.38 4.48 0.77
C VAL A 55 -22.15 3.79 2.10
N VAL A 56 -20.90 3.46 2.38
CA VAL A 56 -20.46 2.84 3.64
C VAL A 56 -19.34 3.64 4.29
N THR A 57 -19.31 3.66 5.61
CA THR A 57 -18.16 4.16 6.38
C THR A 57 -17.47 2.98 7.06
N ILE A 58 -16.25 2.70 6.64
CA ILE A 58 -15.34 1.71 7.22
C ILE A 58 -14.43 2.46 8.20
N SER A 59 -14.52 2.17 9.50
CA SER A 59 -13.76 2.87 10.54
C SER A 59 -12.46 2.16 10.93
N GLU A 60 -12.37 0.84 10.70
CA GLU A 60 -11.20 0.04 11.03
C GLU A 60 -11.12 -1.14 10.07
N ILE A 61 -9.90 -1.51 9.70
CA ILE A 61 -9.61 -2.72 8.94
C ILE A 61 -8.53 -3.49 9.68
N ASP A 62 -8.84 -4.73 10.01
CA ASP A 62 -7.96 -5.66 10.70
C ASP A 62 -7.58 -6.83 9.82
N LEU A 63 -6.37 -7.34 10.03
CA LEU A 63 -5.86 -8.57 9.45
C LEU A 63 -5.72 -9.63 10.56
N GLN A 64 -6.38 -10.77 10.39
CA GLN A 64 -6.37 -11.88 11.34
C GLN A 64 -5.41 -12.97 10.87
N GLY A 65 -4.49 -13.38 11.71
CA GLY A 65 -3.47 -14.36 11.35
C GLY A 65 -2.90 -15.12 12.53
N THR A 66 -1.80 -15.83 12.29
CA THR A 66 -1.12 -16.68 13.28
C THR A 66 -0.62 -15.92 14.51
N HIS A 67 -0.41 -14.62 14.39
CA HIS A 67 0.02 -13.75 15.49
C HIS A 67 -1.15 -12.96 16.13
N GLY A 68 -2.39 -13.37 15.84
CA GLY A 68 -3.60 -12.66 16.30
C GLY A 68 -4.05 -11.59 15.34
N THR A 69 -4.59 -10.51 15.88
CA THR A 69 -5.12 -9.37 15.13
C THR A 69 -4.03 -8.33 14.89
N THR A 70 -3.86 -7.92 13.64
CA THR A 70 -3.04 -6.78 13.25
C THR A 70 -3.95 -5.70 12.67
N VAL A 71 -3.99 -4.53 13.30
CA VAL A 71 -4.76 -3.38 12.80
C VAL A 71 -4.02 -2.79 11.60
N LEU A 72 -4.67 -2.75 10.44
CA LEU A 72 -4.11 -2.16 9.22
C LEU A 72 -4.36 -0.67 9.15
N THR A 73 -5.57 -0.23 9.51
CA THR A 73 -5.95 1.19 9.60
C THR A 73 -7.10 1.40 10.58
N GLN A 74 -7.09 2.58 11.23
CA GLN A 74 -8.20 3.12 12.02
C GLN A 74 -8.62 4.50 11.51
N THR A 75 -8.21 4.85 10.31
CA THR A 75 -8.66 6.07 9.65
C THR A 75 -9.98 5.79 8.94
N PRO A 76 -11.09 6.42 9.34
CA PRO A 76 -12.38 6.18 8.72
C PRO A 76 -12.37 6.60 7.24
N VAL A 77 -12.86 5.72 6.39
CA VAL A 77 -13.08 5.96 4.96
C VAL A 77 -14.55 5.82 4.65
N THR A 78 -15.14 6.87 4.07
CA THR A 78 -16.51 6.83 3.55
C THR A 78 -16.44 6.75 2.03
N THR A 79 -17.04 5.73 1.45
CA THR A 79 -17.01 5.49 0.00
C THR A 79 -18.38 5.09 -0.52
N ASP A 80 -18.67 5.51 -1.75
CA ASP A 80 -19.82 5.07 -2.52
C ASP A 80 -19.40 3.87 -3.37
N LEU A 81 -19.88 2.70 -3.00
CA LEU A 81 -19.52 1.43 -3.63
C LEU A 81 -19.92 1.42 -5.11
N THR A 82 -21.08 2.00 -5.48
CA THR A 82 -21.54 2.01 -6.88
C THR A 82 -20.58 2.73 -7.83
N LYS A 83 -19.73 3.62 -7.32
CA LYS A 83 -18.68 4.29 -8.10
C LYS A 83 -17.43 3.45 -8.32
N LEU A 84 -17.37 2.28 -7.70
CA LEU A 84 -16.24 1.36 -7.82
C LEU A 84 -16.48 0.26 -8.87
N ALA A 85 -17.63 0.26 -9.54
CA ALA A 85 -17.88 -0.66 -10.64
C ALA A 85 -16.88 -0.43 -11.77
N GLY A 86 -16.01 -1.42 -12.01
CA GLY A 86 -14.93 -1.34 -12.99
C GLY A 86 -13.75 -0.43 -12.59
N SER A 87 -13.68 -0.02 -11.32
CA SER A 87 -12.58 0.74 -10.74
C SER A 87 -12.23 0.23 -9.34
N THR A 88 -11.17 0.75 -8.74
CA THR A 88 -10.77 0.38 -7.38
C THR A 88 -10.52 1.61 -6.52
N ALA A 89 -10.79 1.49 -5.21
CA ALA A 89 -10.37 2.45 -4.20
C ALA A 89 -9.36 1.80 -3.25
N ASP A 90 -8.30 2.53 -2.93
CA ASP A 90 -7.33 2.09 -1.94
C ASP A 90 -7.90 2.34 -0.54
N LEU A 91 -8.08 1.27 0.25
CA LEU A 91 -8.50 1.35 1.65
C LEU A 91 -7.31 1.34 2.60
N VAL A 92 -6.31 0.54 2.28
CA VAL A 92 -5.05 0.42 3.01
C VAL A 92 -3.92 0.39 2.01
N THR A 93 -2.91 1.22 2.24
CA THR A 93 -1.70 1.25 1.41
C THR A 93 -0.50 0.94 2.27
N GLN A 94 0.21 -0.15 1.94
CA GLN A 94 1.51 -0.51 2.53
C GLN A 94 1.56 -0.61 4.06
N ALA A 95 0.50 -1.03 4.72
CA ALA A 95 0.54 -1.25 6.15
C ALA A 95 1.62 -2.28 6.50
N VAL A 96 2.51 -1.93 7.40
CA VAL A 96 3.55 -2.86 7.89
C VAL A 96 2.89 -3.90 8.76
N VAL A 97 3.12 -5.18 8.45
CA VAL A 97 2.56 -6.31 9.19
C VAL A 97 3.65 -7.27 9.67
N PRO A 98 3.45 -8.00 10.76
CA PRO A 98 4.37 -9.06 11.16
C PRO A 98 4.48 -10.16 10.08
N PRO A 99 5.66 -10.78 9.87
CA PRO A 99 5.73 -11.98 9.05
C PRO A 99 4.82 -13.07 9.61
N GLY A 100 4.01 -13.71 8.76
CA GLY A 100 3.08 -14.73 9.24
C GLY A 100 2.09 -15.19 8.18
N THR A 101 1.19 -16.08 8.58
CA THR A 101 0.07 -16.54 7.76
C THR A 101 -1.21 -15.86 8.22
N TYR A 102 -1.94 -15.31 7.28
CA TYR A 102 -3.15 -14.55 7.51
C TYR A 102 -4.35 -15.26 6.86
N ALA A 103 -5.47 -15.30 7.56
CA ALA A 103 -6.64 -16.05 7.11
C ALA A 103 -7.86 -15.18 6.79
N GLN A 104 -7.91 -13.96 7.34
CA GLN A 104 -9.15 -13.19 7.27
C GLN A 104 -8.87 -11.69 7.40
N LEU A 105 -9.56 -10.88 6.58
CA LEU A 105 -9.77 -9.46 6.82
C LEU A 105 -11.04 -9.23 7.62
N ARG A 106 -11.03 -8.21 8.47
CA ARG A 106 -12.19 -7.77 9.23
C ARG A 106 -12.39 -6.27 9.00
N PHE A 107 -13.57 -5.88 8.52
CA PHE A 107 -13.97 -4.50 8.29
C PHE A 107 -14.99 -4.07 9.34
N VAL A 108 -14.70 -3.04 10.11
CA VAL A 108 -15.65 -2.44 11.04
C VAL A 108 -16.40 -1.34 10.30
N ILE A 109 -17.69 -1.58 10.04
CA ILE A 109 -18.56 -0.65 9.32
C ILE A 109 -19.44 0.06 10.34
N THR A 110 -19.27 1.37 10.48
CA THR A 110 -19.97 2.17 11.50
C THR A 110 -21.20 2.90 10.98
N GLY A 111 -21.39 2.96 9.67
CA GLY A 111 -22.57 3.56 9.07
C GLY A 111 -22.69 3.24 7.59
N ALA A 112 -23.91 3.29 7.08
CA ALA A 112 -24.20 3.13 5.67
C ALA A 112 -25.54 3.79 5.30
N TYR A 113 -25.70 4.10 4.01
CA TYR A 113 -26.99 4.34 3.40
C TYR A 113 -27.04 3.79 1.97
N ILE A 114 -28.25 3.49 1.50
CA ILE A 114 -28.55 3.21 0.11
C ILE A 114 -29.55 4.20 -0.43
N GLU A 115 -29.43 4.53 -1.71
CA GLU A 115 -30.41 5.29 -2.47
C GLU A 115 -31.02 4.40 -3.56
N VAL A 116 -32.32 4.22 -3.52
CA VAL A 116 -33.07 3.33 -4.40
C VAL A 116 -33.96 4.16 -5.31
N ASP A 117 -33.98 3.85 -6.61
CA ASP A 117 -34.89 4.45 -7.57
C ASP A 117 -36.30 3.90 -7.40
N ASN A 118 -37.28 4.78 -7.27
CA ASN A 118 -38.69 4.38 -7.16
C ASN A 118 -39.36 4.14 -8.51
N GLY A 119 -38.67 4.43 -9.64
CA GLY A 119 -39.21 4.25 -11.00
C GLY A 119 -40.16 5.38 -11.47
N ASP A 120 -40.44 6.36 -10.62
CA ASP A 120 -41.30 7.51 -10.92
C ASP A 120 -40.51 8.83 -11.02
N GLY A 121 -39.18 8.74 -11.08
CA GLY A 121 -38.27 9.88 -11.08
C GLY A 121 -37.91 10.38 -9.68
N THR A 122 -38.41 9.74 -8.63
CA THR A 122 -38.04 9.99 -7.23
C THR A 122 -37.08 8.90 -6.72
N SER A 123 -36.45 9.13 -5.58
CA SER A 123 -35.65 8.12 -4.89
C SER A 123 -35.93 8.07 -3.39
N SER A 124 -35.70 6.92 -2.81
CA SER A 124 -35.83 6.67 -1.37
C SER A 124 -34.47 6.39 -0.77
N ILE A 125 -34.20 6.99 0.39
CA ILE A 125 -32.94 6.78 1.14
C ILE A 125 -33.22 5.95 2.38
N TYR A 126 -32.47 4.86 2.52
CA TYR A 126 -32.46 4.00 3.71
C TYR A 126 -31.10 4.08 4.36
N ALA A 127 -31.04 4.40 5.64
CA ALA A 127 -29.79 4.65 6.34
C ALA A 127 -29.70 3.91 7.69
N SER A 128 -28.47 3.65 8.12
CA SER A 128 -28.21 3.04 9.44
C SER A 128 -28.62 3.94 10.61
N SER A 129 -28.64 5.27 10.38
CA SER A 129 -29.14 6.29 11.30
C SER A 129 -29.60 7.49 10.49
N THR A 130 -30.57 8.24 11.03
CA THR A 130 -30.97 9.55 10.47
C THR A 130 -29.88 10.61 10.55
N ASP A 131 -28.92 10.42 11.46
CA ASP A 131 -27.80 11.32 11.71
C ASP A 131 -26.48 10.78 11.11
N TYR A 132 -26.57 9.81 10.20
CA TYR A 132 -25.37 9.26 9.59
C TYR A 132 -24.61 10.34 8.79
N ALA A 133 -23.35 10.57 9.16
CA ALA A 133 -22.53 11.66 8.60
C ALA A 133 -22.24 11.52 7.10
N GLY A 134 -22.40 10.31 6.53
CA GLY A 134 -22.23 10.06 5.10
C GLY A 134 -23.46 10.42 4.24
N LEU A 135 -24.56 10.87 4.84
CA LEU A 135 -25.75 11.26 4.08
C LEU A 135 -25.50 12.55 3.25
N PRO A 136 -26.09 12.67 2.05
CA PRO A 136 -26.07 13.90 1.30
C PRO A 136 -26.71 15.06 2.10
N SER A 137 -26.22 16.27 1.91
CA SER A 137 -26.76 17.46 2.58
C SER A 137 -28.25 17.63 2.25
N GLY A 138 -29.07 17.76 3.28
CA GLY A 138 -30.52 17.92 3.14
C GLY A 138 -31.26 16.61 2.79
N ALA A 139 -30.61 15.46 2.82
CA ALA A 139 -31.25 14.18 2.56
C ALA A 139 -32.33 13.87 3.61
N HIS A 140 -33.46 13.35 3.13
CA HIS A 140 -34.53 12.82 3.97
C HIS A 140 -34.46 11.31 4.00
N VAL A 141 -34.23 10.72 5.17
CA VAL A 141 -34.19 9.26 5.36
C VAL A 141 -35.62 8.72 5.33
N THR A 142 -35.91 7.86 4.36
CA THR A 142 -37.23 7.22 4.15
C THR A 142 -37.47 6.12 5.15
N GLY A 143 -36.43 5.37 5.51
CA GLY A 143 -36.52 4.25 6.45
C GLY A 143 -35.18 3.72 6.93
N PRO A 144 -35.16 2.76 7.86
CA PRO A 144 -33.94 2.21 8.41
C PRO A 144 -33.26 1.23 7.46
N LEU A 145 -31.91 1.27 7.42
CA LEU A 145 -31.06 0.22 6.91
C LEU A 145 -30.49 -0.56 8.11
N GLN A 146 -30.91 -1.80 8.25
CA GLN A 146 -30.45 -2.68 9.32
C GLN A 146 -29.03 -3.21 8.98
N MET A 147 -28.08 -3.06 9.91
CA MET A 147 -26.71 -3.54 9.78
C MET A 147 -26.37 -4.44 10.98
N PRO A 148 -26.72 -5.74 10.96
CA PRO A 148 -26.50 -6.61 12.11
C PRO A 148 -25.01 -6.77 12.43
N SER A 149 -24.58 -6.34 13.61
CA SER A 149 -23.27 -6.61 14.22
C SER A 149 -22.01 -6.04 13.51
N PHE A 150 -22.13 -5.24 12.44
CA PHE A 150 -20.95 -4.80 11.68
C PHE A 150 -20.07 -3.78 12.42
N GLY A 151 -20.64 -2.99 13.31
CA GLY A 151 -19.90 -2.06 14.17
C GLY A 151 -19.20 -2.74 15.35
N GLN A 152 -19.55 -3.97 15.69
CA GLN A 152 -18.99 -4.70 16.85
C GLN A 152 -18.10 -5.86 16.44
N SER A 153 -18.64 -6.84 15.70
CA SER A 153 -17.87 -8.01 15.25
C SER A 153 -17.13 -7.78 13.93
N GLY A 154 -17.53 -6.75 13.19
CA GLY A 154 -17.01 -6.46 11.86
C GLY A 154 -17.47 -7.46 10.79
N LEU A 155 -17.41 -7.02 9.54
CA LEU A 155 -17.58 -7.86 8.37
C LEU A 155 -16.31 -8.68 8.15
N LYS A 156 -16.46 -10.01 8.06
CA LYS A 156 -15.35 -10.95 7.92
C LYS A 156 -15.22 -11.40 6.47
N VAL A 157 -14.05 -11.21 5.90
CA VAL A 157 -13.71 -11.63 4.55
C VAL A 157 -12.57 -12.63 4.63
N ASN A 158 -12.83 -13.87 4.25
CA ASN A 158 -11.82 -14.93 4.28
C ASN A 158 -10.83 -14.72 3.13
N LEU A 159 -9.55 -14.83 3.45
CA LEU A 159 -8.48 -14.80 2.46
C LEU A 159 -8.29 -16.21 1.87
N PRO A 160 -7.96 -16.34 0.58
CA PRO A 160 -7.58 -17.62 -0.01
C PRO A 160 -6.41 -18.24 0.73
N SER A 161 -6.54 -19.50 1.19
CA SER A 161 -5.57 -20.13 2.09
C SER A 161 -4.21 -20.42 1.46
N ALA A 162 -4.13 -20.55 0.14
CA ALA A 162 -2.89 -20.90 -0.57
C ALA A 162 -1.84 -19.79 -0.52
N ASP A 163 -2.27 -18.52 -0.44
CA ASP A 163 -1.40 -17.35 -0.59
C ASP A 163 -1.36 -16.43 0.63
N ALA A 164 -1.91 -16.90 1.74
CA ALA A 164 -2.03 -16.11 2.97
C ALA A 164 -0.71 -15.92 3.74
N THR A 165 0.39 -16.55 3.31
CA THR A 165 1.69 -16.42 3.99
C THR A 165 2.49 -15.26 3.42
N LEU A 166 2.84 -14.31 4.31
CA LEU A 166 3.61 -13.12 3.99
C LEU A 166 4.84 -13.07 4.90
N THR A 167 6.01 -13.25 4.31
CA THR A 167 7.29 -13.24 5.04
C THR A 167 8.10 -11.99 4.72
N GLN A 168 7.93 -11.44 3.54
CA GLN A 168 8.57 -10.21 3.05
C GLN A 168 7.76 -9.65 1.86
N GLY A 169 8.11 -8.48 1.39
CA GLY A 169 7.45 -7.83 0.25
C GLY A 169 6.07 -7.29 0.60
N GLU A 170 5.24 -7.11 -0.39
CA GLU A 170 3.87 -6.61 -0.23
C GLU A 170 2.87 -7.58 -0.83
N LYS A 171 1.74 -7.74 -0.14
CA LYS A 171 0.54 -8.37 -0.68
C LYS A 171 -0.56 -7.34 -0.89
N ILE A 172 -1.13 -7.35 -2.08
CA ILE A 172 -2.30 -6.56 -2.42
C ILE A 172 -3.49 -7.52 -2.51
N VAL A 173 -4.54 -7.21 -1.76
CA VAL A 173 -5.81 -7.94 -1.80
C VAL A 173 -6.86 -7.05 -2.42
N LEU A 174 -7.49 -7.54 -3.46
CA LEU A 174 -8.69 -6.94 -4.02
C LEU A 174 -9.90 -7.53 -3.31
N VAL A 175 -10.67 -6.66 -2.67
CA VAL A 175 -11.93 -7.00 -2.00
C VAL A 175 -13.06 -6.53 -2.89
N ASP A 176 -13.87 -7.48 -3.34
CA ASP A 176 -15.07 -7.20 -4.13
C ASP A 176 -16.28 -7.19 -3.21
N PHE A 177 -16.95 -6.06 -3.13
CA PHE A 177 -18.16 -5.87 -2.36
C PHE A 177 -19.35 -5.88 -3.31
N ASP A 178 -20.00 -7.02 -3.48
CA ASP A 178 -21.14 -7.16 -4.39
C ASP A 178 -22.36 -6.40 -3.84
N VAL A 179 -22.55 -5.17 -4.32
CA VAL A 179 -23.69 -4.31 -3.94
C VAL A 179 -25.02 -4.96 -4.32
N SER A 180 -25.11 -5.65 -5.46
CA SER A 180 -26.37 -6.22 -5.96
C SER A 180 -26.89 -7.32 -5.03
N GLN A 181 -25.99 -8.07 -4.40
CA GLN A 181 -26.32 -9.14 -3.47
C GLN A 181 -26.33 -8.68 -2.00
N SER A 182 -25.61 -7.60 -1.70
CA SER A 182 -25.45 -7.13 -0.32
C SER A 182 -26.64 -6.34 0.22
N PHE A 183 -27.37 -5.64 -0.63
CA PHE A 183 -28.55 -4.88 -0.26
C PHE A 183 -29.77 -5.54 -0.88
N GLY A 184 -30.29 -6.57 -0.21
CA GLY A 184 -31.52 -7.25 -0.61
C GLY A 184 -32.74 -6.34 -0.46
N HIS A 185 -33.83 -6.69 -1.18
CA HIS A 185 -35.12 -6.01 -1.05
C HIS A 185 -35.58 -5.93 0.41
N ALA A 186 -36.38 -4.89 0.70
CA ALA A 186 -36.99 -4.70 2.01
C ALA A 186 -37.54 -6.02 2.56
N ALA A 187 -37.20 -6.35 3.78
CA ALA A 187 -37.61 -7.59 4.42
C ALA A 187 -39.17 -7.65 4.54
N GLY A 188 -39.82 -8.28 3.58
CA GLY A 188 -41.27 -8.40 3.49
C GLY A 188 -41.98 -7.05 3.40
N GLN A 189 -43.15 -6.92 4.06
CA GLN A 189 -43.93 -5.66 4.09
C GLN A 189 -43.47 -4.67 5.17
N SER A 190 -42.31 -4.91 5.81
CA SER A 190 -41.83 -4.06 6.93
C SER A 190 -41.27 -2.70 6.51
N GLY A 191 -41.00 -2.48 5.19
CA GLY A 191 -40.34 -1.28 4.70
C GLY A 191 -38.90 -1.11 5.18
N GLN A 192 -38.30 -2.17 5.76
CA GLN A 192 -36.94 -2.17 6.26
C GLN A 192 -35.99 -2.84 5.27
N TRP A 193 -34.86 -2.22 5.05
CA TRP A 193 -33.78 -2.81 4.28
C TRP A 193 -32.76 -3.45 5.24
N VAL A 194 -32.26 -4.61 4.85
CA VAL A 194 -31.24 -5.33 5.63
C VAL A 194 -30.02 -5.50 4.77
N MET A 195 -28.88 -5.09 5.29
CA MET A 195 -27.58 -5.30 4.67
C MET A 195 -27.11 -6.73 5.00
N HIS A 196 -26.92 -7.55 3.97
CA HIS A 196 -26.32 -8.87 4.03
C HIS A 196 -25.07 -8.88 3.15
N PRO A 197 -23.93 -8.35 3.61
CA PRO A 197 -22.78 -8.16 2.75
C PRO A 197 -22.31 -9.45 2.11
N VAL A 198 -22.28 -9.45 0.79
CA VAL A 198 -21.61 -10.46 -0.01
C VAL A 198 -20.27 -9.86 -0.44
N VAL A 199 -19.20 -10.34 0.19
CA VAL A 199 -17.86 -9.80 -0.01
C VAL A 199 -16.89 -10.93 -0.22
N THR A 200 -16.12 -10.85 -1.29
CA THR A 200 -15.08 -11.82 -1.62
C THR A 200 -13.72 -11.14 -1.67
N ALA A 201 -12.69 -11.86 -1.24
CA ALA A 201 -11.32 -11.47 -1.50
C ALA A 201 -10.84 -12.26 -2.73
N SER A 202 -10.39 -11.55 -3.74
CA SER A 202 -9.81 -12.12 -4.94
C SER A 202 -8.46 -11.48 -5.24
N ASP A 203 -7.70 -12.09 -6.11
CA ASP A 203 -6.41 -11.62 -6.62
C ASP A 203 -5.40 -11.27 -5.53
N PHE A 204 -4.85 -12.32 -4.92
CA PHE A 204 -3.71 -12.22 -4.03
C PHE A 204 -2.44 -12.04 -4.88
N GLU A 205 -2.09 -10.81 -5.21
CA GLU A 205 -0.80 -10.53 -5.84
C GLU A 205 0.26 -10.25 -4.77
N THR A 206 1.39 -10.96 -4.87
CA THR A 206 2.60 -10.57 -4.19
C THR A 206 3.42 -9.76 -5.17
N THR A 207 3.41 -8.45 -5.03
CA THR A 207 4.17 -7.57 -5.91
C THR A 207 5.64 -7.59 -5.55
N GLY A 208 6.48 -7.22 -6.51
CA GLY A 208 7.86 -6.84 -6.29
C GLY A 208 8.03 -5.32 -6.42
N GLY A 209 9.21 -4.84 -6.09
CA GLY A 209 9.58 -3.45 -6.29
C GLY A 209 10.73 -3.32 -7.28
N LEU A 210 10.76 -2.22 -8.05
CA LEU A 210 11.90 -1.81 -8.84
C LEU A 210 12.28 -0.39 -8.44
N THR A 211 13.53 -0.19 -8.03
CA THR A 211 14.10 1.13 -7.78
C THR A 211 15.16 1.42 -8.85
N VAL A 212 14.98 2.51 -9.55
CA VAL A 212 15.89 2.98 -10.58
C VAL A 212 16.72 4.11 -9.99
N SER A 213 18.05 4.03 -10.11
CA SER A 213 18.97 5.11 -9.74
C SER A 213 19.66 5.65 -10.98
N VAL A 214 19.72 6.98 -11.10
CA VAL A 214 20.33 7.68 -12.23
C VAL A 214 21.34 8.68 -11.72
N THR A 215 22.52 8.67 -12.32
CA THR A 215 23.58 9.65 -12.10
C THR A 215 23.95 10.33 -13.41
N LEU A 216 24.58 11.49 -13.32
CA LEU A 216 25.18 12.18 -14.47
C LEU A 216 26.66 11.85 -14.55
N ASP A 217 27.16 11.50 -15.75
CA ASP A 217 28.61 11.37 -15.97
C ASP A 217 29.28 12.73 -15.68
N PRO A 218 30.38 12.76 -14.91
CA PRO A 218 31.04 14.03 -14.56
C PRO A 218 31.50 14.89 -15.74
N SER A 219 31.65 14.31 -16.93
CA SER A 219 32.02 15.02 -18.16
C SER A 219 30.81 15.66 -18.85
N VAL A 220 29.58 15.35 -18.47
CA VAL A 220 28.36 15.87 -19.08
C VAL A 220 27.91 17.13 -18.38
N THR A 221 27.68 18.18 -19.16
CA THR A 221 27.05 19.40 -18.66
C THR A 221 25.60 19.44 -19.09
N MET A 222 24.69 19.63 -18.14
CA MET A 222 23.26 19.75 -18.43
C MET A 222 22.97 21.05 -19.15
N PRO A 223 22.25 21.03 -20.28
CA PRO A 223 21.92 22.23 -21.05
C PRO A 223 20.84 23.05 -20.34
N THR A 224 20.64 24.27 -20.86
CA THR A 224 19.52 25.13 -20.46
C THR A 224 18.38 24.99 -21.46
N VAL A 225 17.18 24.78 -20.97
CA VAL A 225 15.94 24.68 -21.76
C VAL A 225 14.97 25.76 -21.27
N ASN A 226 14.45 26.57 -22.19
CA ASN A 226 13.53 27.68 -21.86
C ASN A 226 14.06 28.63 -20.76
N ASN A 227 15.36 28.96 -20.79
CA ASN A 227 16.07 29.79 -19.82
C ASN A 227 16.14 29.19 -18.38
N ALA A 228 15.83 27.92 -18.19
CA ALA A 228 16.03 27.21 -16.94
C ALA A 228 17.08 26.10 -17.11
N PRO A 229 17.99 25.91 -16.14
CA PRO A 229 18.94 24.80 -16.21
C PRO A 229 18.17 23.47 -16.09
N LEU A 230 18.40 22.56 -17.04
CA LEU A 230 17.86 21.20 -16.99
C LEU A 230 18.54 20.41 -15.86
N THR A 231 17.78 19.58 -15.19
CA THR A 231 18.25 18.65 -14.14
C THR A 231 17.79 17.24 -14.43
N LEU A 232 18.34 16.23 -13.76
CA LEU A 232 17.83 14.87 -13.88
C LEU A 232 16.41 14.73 -13.29
N GLY A 233 15.97 15.66 -12.43
CA GLY A 233 14.59 15.71 -11.92
C GLY A 233 13.54 16.06 -12.98
N ASP A 234 13.96 16.52 -14.16
CA ASP A 234 13.07 16.80 -15.29
C ASP A 234 12.84 15.56 -16.18
N PHE A 235 13.43 14.42 -15.80
CA PHE A 235 13.28 13.14 -16.51
C PHE A 235 12.37 12.22 -15.74
N ASP A 236 11.66 11.34 -16.46
CA ASP A 236 10.87 10.28 -15.87
C ASP A 236 11.44 8.92 -16.26
N ALA A 237 11.42 7.99 -15.33
CA ALA A 237 11.58 6.57 -15.61
C ALA A 237 10.25 5.96 -16.03
N VAL A 238 10.25 5.10 -17.05
CA VAL A 238 9.06 4.44 -17.58
C VAL A 238 9.32 2.95 -17.66
N VAL A 239 8.48 2.16 -17.03
CA VAL A 239 8.48 0.72 -17.15
C VAL A 239 7.26 0.25 -17.92
N THR A 240 7.47 -0.65 -18.87
CA THR A 240 6.42 -1.23 -19.71
C THR A 240 6.39 -2.74 -19.50
N ALA A 241 5.24 -3.27 -19.08
CA ALA A 241 5.02 -4.70 -18.91
C ALA A 241 4.77 -5.42 -20.25
N SER A 242 4.73 -6.74 -20.24
CA SER A 242 4.50 -7.56 -21.43
C SER A 242 3.12 -7.38 -22.07
N ASP A 243 2.13 -6.90 -21.30
CA ASP A 243 0.78 -6.56 -21.76
C ASP A 243 0.68 -5.12 -22.33
N ASN A 244 1.81 -4.42 -22.42
CA ASN A 244 1.95 -3.00 -22.80
C ASN A 244 1.38 -2.01 -21.79
N SER A 245 1.03 -2.42 -20.57
CA SER A 245 0.75 -1.47 -19.51
C SER A 245 2.04 -0.73 -19.12
N THR A 246 1.92 0.58 -18.84
CA THR A 246 3.07 1.44 -18.54
C THR A 246 2.88 2.12 -17.18
N HIS A 247 3.98 2.22 -16.43
CA HIS A 247 4.06 3.05 -15.23
C HIS A 247 5.19 4.06 -15.42
N GLN A 248 4.94 5.32 -15.10
CA GLN A 248 5.89 6.42 -15.22
C GLN A 248 6.07 7.12 -13.89
N VAL A 249 7.31 7.35 -13.49
CA VAL A 249 7.67 8.00 -12.22
C VAL A 249 8.78 9.00 -12.48
N ALA A 250 8.59 10.23 -12.00
CA ALA A 250 9.60 11.28 -12.09
C ALA A 250 10.84 10.93 -11.25
N LEU A 251 12.02 11.26 -11.76
CA LEU A 251 13.25 11.14 -11.01
C LEU A 251 13.30 12.18 -9.90
N THR A 252 13.58 11.76 -8.68
CA THR A 252 13.67 12.62 -7.50
C THR A 252 15.10 12.61 -6.96
N ASP A 253 15.63 13.77 -6.62
CA ASP A 253 16.96 13.88 -6.01
C ASP A 253 17.01 13.15 -4.67
N SER A 254 17.83 12.13 -4.57
CA SER A 254 18.09 11.37 -3.36
C SER A 254 19.38 11.80 -2.64
N GLY A 255 20.02 12.87 -3.11
CA GLY A 255 21.28 13.42 -2.60
C GLY A 255 22.52 12.90 -3.32
N ASN A 256 23.62 13.60 -3.13
CA ASN A 256 24.94 13.26 -3.70
C ASN A 256 24.96 13.11 -5.24
N GLY A 257 24.09 13.82 -5.95
CA GLY A 257 23.99 13.76 -7.41
C GLY A 257 23.33 12.50 -7.96
N THR A 258 22.68 11.73 -7.11
CA THR A 258 21.89 10.56 -7.49
C THR A 258 20.40 10.91 -7.50
N PHE A 259 19.71 10.57 -8.56
CA PHE A 259 18.27 10.71 -8.70
C PHE A 259 17.63 9.32 -8.74
N THR A 260 16.45 9.16 -8.16
CA THR A 260 15.79 7.87 -8.05
C THR A 260 14.33 7.94 -8.48
N ALA A 261 13.86 6.85 -9.10
CA ALA A 261 12.45 6.59 -9.30
C ALA A 261 12.12 5.21 -8.69
N ALA A 262 11.04 5.13 -7.93
CA ALA A 262 10.62 3.90 -7.29
C ALA A 262 9.26 3.43 -7.84
N PHE A 263 9.20 2.17 -8.22
CA PHE A 263 8.01 1.44 -8.65
C PHE A 263 7.73 0.35 -7.60
N PRO A 264 7.00 0.67 -6.51
CA PRO A 264 6.91 -0.21 -5.35
C PRO A 264 6.00 -1.43 -5.55
N PHE A 265 5.13 -1.42 -6.57
CA PHE A 265 4.03 -2.39 -6.71
C PHE A 265 3.90 -2.91 -8.13
N LEU A 266 4.94 -3.54 -8.62
CA LEU A 266 4.91 -4.18 -9.93
C LEU A 266 4.50 -5.65 -9.77
N ALA A 267 3.63 -6.14 -10.63
CA ALA A 267 3.39 -7.57 -10.75
C ALA A 267 4.70 -8.30 -11.08
N PRO A 268 4.92 -9.53 -10.61
CA PRO A 268 6.10 -10.29 -11.00
C PRO A 268 6.16 -10.48 -12.52
N GLY A 269 7.33 -10.23 -13.10
CA GLY A 269 7.50 -10.35 -14.56
C GLY A 269 8.65 -9.50 -15.08
N ASP A 270 8.78 -9.49 -16.39
CA ASP A 270 9.79 -8.72 -17.11
C ASP A 270 9.22 -7.38 -17.56
N TYR A 271 9.98 -6.32 -17.29
CA TYR A 271 9.63 -4.95 -17.63
C TYR A 271 10.69 -4.34 -18.54
N SER A 272 10.25 -3.72 -19.61
CA SER A 272 11.11 -2.87 -20.44
C SER A 272 11.25 -1.50 -19.78
N LEU A 273 12.44 -1.17 -19.28
CA LEU A 273 12.74 0.11 -18.64
C LEU A 273 13.30 1.09 -19.67
N THR A 274 12.67 2.24 -19.73
CA THR A 274 13.08 3.39 -20.56
C THR A 274 13.01 4.68 -19.75
N PHE A 275 13.41 5.79 -20.37
CA PHE A 275 13.28 7.10 -19.77
C PHE A 275 12.69 8.09 -20.77
N THR A 276 11.99 9.10 -20.26
CA THR A 276 11.53 10.24 -21.04
C THR A 276 12.18 11.52 -20.54
N ALA A 277 12.34 12.47 -21.42
CA ALA A 277 12.89 13.78 -21.14
C ALA A 277 11.93 14.87 -21.64
N PRO A 278 12.09 16.13 -21.23
CA PRO A 278 11.34 17.24 -21.79
C PRO A 278 11.42 17.33 -23.32
N SER A 279 10.38 17.89 -23.93
CA SER A 279 10.32 18.02 -25.38
C SER A 279 11.55 18.74 -25.96
N GLY A 280 12.12 18.20 -27.04
CA GLY A 280 13.32 18.70 -27.67
C GLY A 280 14.63 18.30 -26.99
N VAL A 281 14.58 17.52 -25.91
CA VAL A 281 15.79 17.00 -25.26
C VAL A 281 16.02 15.54 -25.70
N THR A 282 17.24 15.26 -26.16
CA THR A 282 17.73 13.90 -26.44
C THR A 282 18.87 13.57 -25.50
N PHE A 283 18.98 12.29 -25.14
CA PHE A 283 20.00 11.85 -24.19
C PHE A 283 20.47 10.43 -24.50
N THR A 284 21.63 10.06 -23.97
CA THR A 284 22.15 8.69 -23.98
C THR A 284 22.48 8.25 -22.59
N MET A 285 22.29 6.94 -22.34
CA MET A 285 22.52 6.33 -21.03
C MET A 285 23.43 5.11 -21.13
N ASN A 286 24.07 4.80 -20.03
CA ASN A 286 24.78 3.55 -19.81
C ASN A 286 24.21 2.87 -18.56
N PRO A 287 23.67 1.63 -18.66
CA PRO A 287 23.45 0.85 -19.89
C PRO A 287 22.49 1.56 -20.87
N THR A 288 22.61 1.21 -22.17
CA THR A 288 21.74 1.76 -23.21
C THR A 288 20.31 1.23 -23.05
N VAL A 289 19.36 2.13 -23.03
CA VAL A 289 17.92 1.80 -22.92
C VAL A 289 17.29 1.50 -24.29
N PRO A 290 16.24 0.65 -24.38
CA PRO A 290 15.55 -0.01 -23.27
C PRO A 290 16.38 -1.18 -22.67
N VAL A 291 16.23 -1.37 -21.36
CA VAL A 291 16.78 -2.52 -20.62
C VAL A 291 15.60 -3.33 -20.06
N THR A 292 15.74 -4.66 -20.10
CA THR A 292 14.75 -5.52 -19.46
C THR A 292 15.17 -5.80 -18.03
N GLU A 293 14.29 -5.46 -17.08
CA GLU A 293 14.45 -5.73 -15.66
C GLU A 293 13.42 -6.75 -15.20
N HIS A 294 13.88 -7.77 -14.47
CA HIS A 294 13.00 -8.79 -13.91
C HIS A 294 12.58 -8.42 -12.49
N VAL A 295 11.27 -8.30 -12.28
CA VAL A 295 10.67 -8.09 -10.96
C VAL A 295 10.21 -9.43 -10.43
N ALA A 296 10.83 -9.90 -9.35
CA ALA A 296 10.43 -11.12 -8.68
C ALA A 296 9.42 -10.81 -7.55
N SER A 297 8.50 -11.76 -7.34
CA SER A 297 7.52 -11.68 -6.25
C SER A 297 8.20 -11.46 -4.89
N GLY A 298 7.78 -10.44 -4.16
CA GLY A 298 8.28 -10.11 -2.83
C GLY A 298 9.73 -9.61 -2.78
N GLN A 299 10.33 -9.27 -3.92
CA GLN A 299 11.71 -8.81 -3.99
C GLN A 299 11.79 -7.33 -4.39
N ALA A 300 12.84 -6.66 -3.92
CA ALA A 300 13.22 -5.35 -4.39
C ALA A 300 14.36 -5.49 -5.41
N THR A 301 14.09 -5.14 -6.66
CA THR A 301 15.08 -5.06 -7.72
C THR A 301 15.64 -3.64 -7.79
N THR A 302 16.93 -3.50 -8.09
CA THR A 302 17.56 -2.19 -8.29
C THR A 302 18.25 -2.16 -9.64
N ALA A 303 18.04 -1.06 -10.37
CA ALA A 303 18.70 -0.80 -11.65
C ALA A 303 19.44 0.54 -11.59
N ALA A 304 20.68 0.59 -12.08
CA ALA A 304 21.52 1.78 -12.03
C ALA A 304 21.90 2.23 -13.45
N PHE A 305 21.78 3.53 -13.70
CA PHE A 305 22.05 4.16 -14.97
C PHE A 305 22.91 5.41 -14.82
N THR A 306 23.69 5.71 -15.84
CA THR A 306 24.45 6.95 -15.95
C THR A 306 24.08 7.64 -17.24
N VAL A 307 23.68 8.90 -17.17
CA VAL A 307 23.49 9.75 -18.36
C VAL A 307 24.86 10.16 -18.89
N THR A 308 25.15 9.78 -20.12
CA THR A 308 26.47 9.99 -20.78
C THR A 308 26.48 11.08 -21.81
N ALA A 309 25.32 11.53 -22.27
CA ALA A 309 25.18 12.74 -23.11
C ALA A 309 23.76 13.29 -23.00
N VAL A 310 23.62 14.60 -23.10
CA VAL A 310 22.35 15.33 -23.21
C VAL A 310 22.48 16.40 -24.27
N GLN A 311 21.50 16.51 -25.16
CA GLN A 311 21.45 17.49 -26.22
C GLN A 311 20.06 18.11 -26.33
N VAL A 312 19.99 19.36 -26.73
CA VAL A 312 18.73 20.06 -27.04
C VAL A 312 18.66 20.25 -28.54
N SER A 313 17.56 19.78 -29.12
CA SER A 313 17.28 20.04 -30.52
C SER A 313 16.95 21.54 -30.70
N PRO A 314 17.50 22.19 -31.72
CA PRO A 314 17.24 23.59 -31.97
C PRO A 314 15.78 23.89 -32.33
#